data_1d921417f44b1648d4488f61b1dcd405
#
_entry.id   1d921417f44b1648d4488f61b1dcd405
#
_cell.length_a   1.000
_cell.length_b   1.000
_cell.length_c   1.000
_cell.angle_alpha   90.00
_cell.angle_beta   90.00
_cell.angle_gamma   90.00
#
_symmetry.space_group_name_H-M   'P 1'
#
loop_
_entity.id
_entity.type
_entity.pdbx_description
1 polymer ?
#
loop_
_entity_poly.entity_id
_entity_poly.type
_entity_poly.pdbx_seq_one_letter_code
_entity_poly.pdbx_strand_id
1 'polypeptide(L)'
;MAKKLFTIGYEQTPAKSVLDELERAGVKLLVDVRAVASSRRPGFSKSQLAAGLDERGIAYLHLRGLGTPKDGRIAARSGQFDALHKIYARHLKTPQAREELDELSALVKKSGPVCILCYERDHLHCHRQWIAEIIGDRDSVRIENLAAPQV
;
A
#
# COMPACT_ATOMS: atom_id res chain seq x y z
N MET A 1 -15.34 4.91 18.01
CA MET A 1 -15.50 4.11 16.77
C MET A 1 -14.15 3.63 16.28
N ALA A 2 -14.07 2.37 15.90
CA ALA A 2 -12.83 1.82 15.37
C ALA A 2 -12.53 2.42 13.98
N LYS A 3 -11.31 2.89 13.79
CA LYS A 3 -10.87 3.37 12.49
C LYS A 3 -10.53 2.19 11.60
N LYS A 4 -10.57 2.40 10.31
CA LYS A 4 -10.22 1.38 9.32
C LYS A 4 -8.95 1.77 8.58
N LEU A 5 -8.14 0.77 8.25
CA LEU A 5 -7.04 0.89 7.31
C LEU A 5 -7.34 -0.03 6.14
N PHE A 6 -7.45 0.55 4.96
CA PHE A 6 -7.68 -0.22 3.75
C PHE A 6 -6.35 -0.59 3.10
N THR A 7 -6.34 -1.70 2.36
CA THR A 7 -5.22 -2.07 1.50
C THR A 7 -5.75 -2.41 0.12
N ILE A 8 -4.94 -2.22 -0.92
CA ILE A 8 -5.30 -2.57 -2.28
C ILE A 8 -4.06 -2.92 -3.09
N GLY A 9 -4.19 -3.90 -3.99
CA GLY A 9 -3.18 -4.23 -4.97
C GLY A 9 -3.77 -4.04 -6.37
N TYR A 10 -2.92 -3.66 -7.33
CA TYR A 10 -3.43 -3.35 -8.67
C TYR A 10 -3.03 -4.37 -9.74
N GLU A 11 -2.45 -5.49 -9.34
CA GLU A 11 -2.06 -6.54 -10.27
C GLU A 11 -3.23 -6.95 -11.16
N GLN A 12 -3.02 -6.92 -12.49
CA GLN A 12 -4.02 -7.30 -13.48
C GLN A 12 -5.34 -6.52 -13.36
N THR A 13 -5.29 -5.31 -12.84
CA THR A 13 -6.49 -4.49 -12.61
C THR A 13 -6.34 -3.15 -13.35
N PRO A 14 -7.36 -2.70 -14.12
CA PRO A 14 -7.30 -1.40 -14.77
C PRO A 14 -7.27 -0.25 -13.76
N ALA A 15 -6.58 0.83 -14.10
CA ALA A 15 -6.47 1.99 -13.22
C ALA A 15 -7.85 2.55 -12.83
N LYS A 16 -8.77 2.65 -13.80
CA LYS A 16 -10.12 3.13 -13.52
C LYS A 16 -10.81 2.28 -12.45
N SER A 17 -10.67 0.96 -12.53
CA SER A 17 -11.28 0.05 -11.54
C SER A 17 -10.71 0.27 -10.14
N VAL A 18 -9.41 0.48 -10.04
CA VAL A 18 -8.77 0.77 -8.75
C VAL A 18 -9.29 2.08 -8.19
N LEU A 19 -9.32 3.13 -9.01
CA LEU A 19 -9.82 4.45 -8.58
C LEU A 19 -11.29 4.40 -8.17
N ASP A 20 -12.12 3.69 -8.93
CA ASP A 20 -13.54 3.52 -8.62
C ASP A 20 -13.71 2.81 -7.26
N GLU A 21 -12.91 1.78 -7.01
CA GLU A 21 -13.00 1.03 -5.75
C GLU A 21 -12.59 1.88 -4.55
N LEU A 22 -11.53 2.68 -4.70
CA LEU A 22 -11.09 3.59 -3.65
C LEU A 22 -12.15 4.63 -3.33
N GLU A 23 -12.77 5.18 -4.35
CA GLU A 23 -13.84 6.17 -4.19
C GLU A 23 -15.06 5.54 -3.52
N ARG A 24 -15.45 4.34 -3.95
CA ARG A 24 -16.58 3.60 -3.38
C ARG A 24 -16.35 3.32 -1.88
N ALA A 25 -15.13 2.98 -1.50
CA ALA A 25 -14.80 2.68 -0.11
C ALA A 25 -14.66 3.94 0.76
N GLY A 26 -14.71 5.11 0.15
CA GLY A 26 -14.61 6.38 0.89
C GLY A 26 -13.19 6.75 1.28
N VAL A 27 -12.19 6.21 0.60
CA VAL A 27 -10.79 6.50 0.88
C VAL A 27 -10.49 7.99 0.64
N LYS A 28 -9.78 8.62 1.55
CA LYS A 28 -9.39 10.04 1.43
C LYS A 28 -7.90 10.22 1.18
N LEU A 29 -7.07 9.23 1.53
CA LEU A 29 -5.63 9.28 1.32
C LEU A 29 -5.14 7.91 0.86
N LEU A 30 -4.45 7.88 -0.29
CA LEU A 30 -3.75 6.67 -0.73
C LEU A 30 -2.28 6.81 -0.38
N VAL A 31 -1.76 5.87 0.39
CA VAL A 31 -0.33 5.80 0.73
C VAL A 31 0.29 4.72 -0.14
N ASP A 32 1.17 5.13 -1.03
CA ASP A 32 1.86 4.23 -1.95
C ASP A 32 3.11 3.69 -1.27
N VAL A 33 3.11 2.39 -0.98
CA VAL A 33 4.24 1.74 -0.29
C VAL A 33 5.12 0.93 -1.25
N ARG A 34 5.07 1.26 -2.55
CA ARG A 34 5.97 0.65 -3.52
C ARG A 34 7.38 1.21 -3.36
N ALA A 35 8.40 0.36 -3.48
CA ALA A 35 9.78 0.82 -3.47
C ALA A 35 10.05 1.70 -4.71
N VAL A 36 9.46 1.32 -5.84
CA VAL A 36 9.56 2.05 -7.11
C VAL A 36 8.15 2.40 -7.57
N ALA A 37 7.87 3.70 -7.66
CA ALA A 37 6.54 4.21 -8.02
C ALA A 37 6.44 4.49 -9.52
N SER A 38 7.02 3.63 -10.34
CA SER A 38 6.86 3.67 -11.79
C SER A 38 6.29 2.35 -12.28
N SER A 39 5.51 2.39 -13.36
CA SER A 39 4.84 1.21 -13.88
C SER A 39 4.69 1.34 -15.39
N ARG A 40 4.79 0.21 -16.09
CA ARG A 40 4.51 0.16 -17.52
C ARG A 40 3.00 0.16 -17.77
N ARG A 41 2.21 -0.11 -16.74
CA ARG A 41 0.76 -0.14 -16.87
C ARG A 41 0.20 1.28 -16.83
N PRO A 42 -0.69 1.64 -17.77
CA PRO A 42 -1.25 2.99 -17.82
C PRO A 42 -1.94 3.38 -16.52
N GLY A 43 -1.63 4.58 -16.04
CA GLY A 43 -2.28 5.16 -14.87
C GLY A 43 -1.64 4.83 -13.53
N PHE A 44 -0.60 3.98 -13.50
CA PHE A 44 -0.02 3.53 -12.23
C PHE A 44 1.35 4.10 -11.88
N SER A 45 1.98 4.84 -12.79
CA SER A 45 3.18 5.58 -12.41
C SER A 45 2.80 6.73 -11.48
N LYS A 46 3.71 7.10 -10.58
CA LYS A 46 3.46 8.06 -9.50
C LYS A 46 2.65 9.29 -9.95
N SER A 47 3.09 9.97 -11.00
CA SER A 47 2.41 11.20 -11.47
C SER A 47 1.02 10.93 -12.01
N GLN A 48 0.87 9.84 -12.77
CA GLN A 48 -0.42 9.46 -13.36
C GLN A 48 -1.41 9.04 -12.28
N LEU A 49 -0.93 8.26 -11.32
CA LEU A 49 -1.77 7.78 -10.22
C LEU A 49 -2.21 8.96 -9.35
N ALA A 50 -1.29 9.84 -8.99
CA ALA A 50 -1.60 11.02 -8.19
C ALA A 50 -2.64 11.91 -8.89
N ALA A 51 -2.50 12.12 -10.20
CA ALA A 51 -3.45 12.92 -10.97
C ALA A 51 -4.86 12.28 -11.01
N GLY A 52 -4.92 10.96 -11.22
CA GLY A 52 -6.19 10.25 -11.22
C GLY A 52 -6.89 10.29 -9.87
N LEU A 53 -6.13 10.18 -8.80
CA LEU A 53 -6.66 10.28 -7.43
C LEU A 53 -7.16 11.69 -7.15
N ASP A 54 -6.40 12.70 -7.56
CA ASP A 54 -6.78 14.10 -7.35
C ASP A 54 -8.11 14.44 -7.98
N GLU A 55 -8.39 13.91 -9.18
CA GLU A 55 -9.66 14.08 -9.85
C GLU A 55 -10.84 13.55 -9.04
N ARG A 56 -10.58 12.62 -8.10
CA ARG A 56 -11.60 12.00 -7.26
C ARG A 56 -11.57 12.51 -5.82
N GLY A 57 -10.78 13.55 -5.56
CA GLY A 57 -10.68 14.13 -4.23
C GLY A 57 -9.91 13.27 -3.23
N ILE A 58 -9.04 12.39 -3.73
CA ILE A 58 -8.22 11.50 -2.90
C ILE A 58 -6.78 12.02 -2.93
N ALA A 59 -6.19 12.23 -1.76
CA ALA A 59 -4.79 12.66 -1.67
C ALA A 59 -3.84 11.48 -1.89
N TYR A 60 -2.63 11.76 -2.30
CA TYR A 60 -1.60 10.77 -2.61
C TYR A 60 -0.32 11.07 -1.82
N LEU A 61 0.28 10.05 -1.22
CA LEU A 61 1.57 10.14 -0.55
C LEU A 61 2.38 8.88 -0.85
N HIS A 62 3.64 9.05 -1.21
CA HIS A 62 4.55 7.93 -1.46
C HIS A 62 5.49 7.76 -0.27
N LEU A 63 5.39 6.65 0.45
CA LEU A 63 6.30 6.28 1.53
C LEU A 63 7.26 5.20 1.01
N ARG A 64 8.25 5.65 0.27
CA ARG A 64 9.20 4.79 -0.43
C ARG A 64 9.98 3.85 0.49
N GLY A 65 10.30 4.32 1.70
CA GLY A 65 11.04 3.52 2.68
C GLY A 65 10.27 2.32 3.21
N LEU A 66 8.97 2.25 2.98
CA LEU A 66 8.15 1.10 3.33
C LEU A 66 8.08 0.07 2.18
N GLY A 67 8.71 0.35 1.04
CA GLY A 67 8.74 -0.57 -0.08
C GLY A 67 9.70 -1.73 0.17
N THR A 68 9.49 -2.81 -0.57
CA THR A 68 10.35 -4.00 -0.47
C THR A 68 11.71 -3.72 -1.12
N PRO A 69 12.84 -4.00 -0.43
CA PRO A 69 14.15 -3.82 -1.05
C PRO A 69 14.34 -4.77 -2.24
N LYS A 70 15.35 -4.49 -3.06
CA LYS A 70 15.58 -5.21 -4.31
C LYS A 70 15.68 -6.72 -4.14
N ASP A 71 16.44 -7.18 -3.14
CA ASP A 71 16.60 -8.62 -2.87
C ASP A 71 15.27 -9.26 -2.44
N GLY A 72 14.44 -8.52 -1.70
CA GLY A 72 13.10 -8.96 -1.36
C GLY A 72 12.18 -9.06 -2.58
N ARG A 73 12.30 -8.10 -3.52
CA ARG A 73 11.52 -8.14 -4.75
C ARG A 73 11.91 -9.34 -5.62
N ILE A 74 13.19 -9.70 -5.63
CA ILE A 74 13.67 -10.89 -6.35
C ILE A 74 13.09 -12.15 -5.70
N ALA A 75 13.12 -12.24 -4.37
CA ALA A 75 12.54 -13.37 -3.64
C ALA A 75 11.05 -13.52 -3.93
N ALA A 76 10.31 -12.41 -3.96
CA ALA A 76 8.88 -12.42 -4.26
C ALA A 76 8.61 -12.97 -5.66
N ARG A 77 9.39 -12.52 -6.66
CA ARG A 77 9.22 -13.00 -8.04
C ARG A 77 9.56 -14.46 -8.20
N SER A 78 10.43 -14.99 -7.34
CA SER A 78 10.81 -16.40 -7.36
C SER A 78 9.91 -17.28 -6.49
N GLY A 79 8.87 -16.72 -5.87
CA GLY A 79 7.97 -17.46 -5.02
C GLY A 79 8.57 -17.84 -3.67
N GLN A 80 9.68 -17.23 -3.28
CA GLN A 80 10.36 -17.50 -2.02
C GLN A 80 9.85 -16.59 -0.91
N PHE A 81 8.60 -16.84 -0.48
CA PHE A 81 7.92 -15.95 0.46
C PHE A 81 8.52 -15.93 1.86
N ASP A 82 9.10 -17.05 2.32
CA ASP A 82 9.80 -17.07 3.62
C ASP A 82 11.02 -16.17 3.59
N ALA A 83 11.80 -16.22 2.49
CA ALA A 83 12.96 -15.35 2.30
C ALA A 83 12.52 -13.88 2.22
N LEU A 84 11.44 -13.61 1.48
CA LEU A 84 10.86 -12.29 1.38
C LEU A 84 10.50 -11.72 2.75
N HIS A 85 9.83 -12.53 3.57
CA HIS A 85 9.42 -12.10 4.92
C HIS A 85 10.62 -11.73 5.77
N LYS A 86 11.68 -12.55 5.76
CA LYS A 86 12.89 -12.28 6.53
C LYS A 86 13.59 -11.00 6.08
N ILE A 87 13.70 -10.81 4.76
CA ILE A 87 14.33 -9.64 4.18
C ILE A 87 13.54 -8.39 4.55
N TYR A 88 12.23 -8.43 4.40
CA TYR A 88 11.36 -7.29 4.69
C TYR A 88 11.33 -6.96 6.19
N ALA A 89 11.26 -7.99 7.05
CA ALA A 89 11.30 -7.79 8.50
C ALA A 89 12.56 -7.05 8.93
N ARG A 90 13.71 -7.41 8.32
CA ARG A 90 14.98 -6.72 8.57
C ARG A 90 14.94 -5.29 8.07
N HIS A 91 14.37 -5.07 6.87
CA HIS A 91 14.24 -3.75 6.28
C HIS A 91 13.40 -2.82 7.16
N LEU A 92 12.32 -3.32 7.75
CA LEU A 92 11.46 -2.51 8.63
C LEU A 92 12.15 -2.04 9.90
N LYS A 93 13.31 -2.59 10.23
CA LYS A 93 14.10 -2.15 11.38
C LYS A 93 15.03 -0.99 11.03
N THR A 94 15.16 -0.62 9.75
CA THR A 94 16.00 0.51 9.36
C THR A 94 15.39 1.82 9.86
N PRO A 95 16.22 2.85 10.12
CA PRO A 95 15.71 4.13 10.62
C PRO A 95 14.67 4.77 9.69
N GLN A 96 14.90 4.74 8.38
CA GLN A 96 13.97 5.31 7.41
C GLN A 96 12.61 4.60 7.44
N ALA A 97 12.62 3.27 7.44
CA ALA A 97 11.36 2.50 7.47
C ALA A 97 10.60 2.74 8.76
N ARG A 98 11.30 2.80 9.89
CA ARG A 98 10.67 3.05 11.19
C ARG A 98 10.03 4.44 11.24
N GLU A 99 10.73 5.45 10.71
CA GLU A 99 10.19 6.80 10.64
C GLU A 99 8.93 6.86 9.78
N GLU A 100 8.94 6.18 8.64
CA GLU A 100 7.79 6.15 7.75
C GLU A 100 6.62 5.33 8.30
N LEU A 101 6.90 4.28 9.08
CA LEU A 101 5.85 3.57 9.81
C LEU A 101 5.18 4.49 10.84
N ASP A 102 5.98 5.29 11.54
CA ASP A 102 5.44 6.25 12.51
C ASP A 102 4.59 7.32 11.80
N GLU A 103 5.03 7.78 10.63
CA GLU A 103 4.28 8.73 9.82
C GLU A 103 2.95 8.13 9.37
N LEU A 104 2.97 6.90 8.88
CA LEU A 104 1.75 6.19 8.48
C LEU A 104 0.78 6.03 9.65
N SER A 105 1.30 5.64 10.80
CA SER A 105 0.50 5.50 12.02
C SER A 105 -0.20 6.82 12.37
N ALA A 106 0.54 7.93 12.31
CA ALA A 106 -0.03 9.25 12.59
C ALA A 106 -1.11 9.63 11.57
N LEU A 107 -0.90 9.31 10.30
CA LEU A 107 -1.88 9.60 9.25
C LEU A 107 -3.16 8.80 9.42
N VAL A 108 -3.05 7.53 9.80
CA VAL A 108 -4.22 6.67 10.05
C VAL A 108 -5.06 7.23 11.18
N LYS A 109 -4.43 7.81 12.19
CA LYS A 109 -5.14 8.40 13.34
C LYS A 109 -5.80 9.74 13.02
N LYS A 110 -5.14 10.57 12.20
CA LYS A 110 -5.55 11.96 11.98
C LYS A 110 -6.37 12.21 10.73
N SER A 111 -6.05 11.49 9.65
CA SER A 111 -6.69 11.69 8.36
C SER A 111 -8.00 10.92 8.27
N GLY A 112 -8.80 11.19 7.26
CA GLY A 112 -9.93 10.34 6.91
C GLY A 112 -9.43 8.95 6.50
N PRO A 113 -10.29 8.10 5.96
CA PRO A 113 -9.89 6.72 5.67
C PRO A 113 -8.66 6.63 4.76
N VAL A 114 -7.66 5.86 5.20
CA VAL A 114 -6.38 5.68 4.52
C VAL A 114 -6.34 4.30 3.87
N CYS A 115 -5.79 4.23 2.66
CA CYS A 115 -5.54 2.96 1.97
C CYS A 115 -4.07 2.86 1.60
N ILE A 116 -3.44 1.71 1.84
CA ILE A 116 -2.08 1.46 1.38
C ILE A 116 -2.12 0.63 0.10
N LEU A 117 -1.25 0.98 -0.85
CA LEU A 117 -1.22 0.37 -2.18
C LEU A 117 0.12 -0.26 -2.49
N CYS A 118 0.10 -1.46 -3.05
CA CYS A 118 1.26 -2.08 -3.68
C CYS A 118 0.82 -2.83 -4.94
N TYR A 119 1.71 -3.63 -5.53
CA TYR A 119 1.42 -4.28 -6.80
C TYR A 119 0.51 -5.50 -6.68
N GLU A 120 0.87 -6.45 -5.80
CA GLU A 120 0.22 -7.75 -5.75
C GLU A 120 -1.25 -7.65 -5.36
N ARG A 121 -2.11 -8.35 -6.11
CA ARG A 121 -3.54 -8.41 -5.81
C ARG A 121 -3.80 -9.20 -4.53
N ASP A 122 -3.08 -10.32 -4.35
CA ASP A 122 -3.21 -11.13 -3.15
C ASP A 122 -2.42 -10.51 -2.01
N HIS A 123 -3.14 -9.98 -1.01
CA HIS A 123 -2.51 -9.31 0.12
C HIS A 123 -1.62 -10.23 0.95
N LEU A 124 -1.86 -11.54 0.91
CA LEU A 124 -1.06 -12.51 1.66
C LEU A 124 0.36 -12.65 1.13
N HIS A 125 0.58 -12.27 -0.14
CA HIS A 125 1.88 -12.35 -0.80
C HIS A 125 2.52 -10.97 -1.02
N CYS A 126 2.06 -9.96 -0.27
CA CYS A 126 2.53 -8.59 -0.43
C CYS A 126 2.96 -8.00 0.91
N HIS A 127 4.00 -7.17 0.86
CA HIS A 127 4.50 -6.50 2.06
C HIS A 127 3.46 -5.60 2.73
N ARG A 128 2.41 -5.15 2.01
CA ARG A 128 1.36 -4.33 2.62
C ARG A 128 0.62 -5.07 3.74
N GLN A 129 0.56 -6.40 3.66
CA GLN A 129 -0.05 -7.21 4.71
C GLN A 129 0.69 -7.03 6.04
N TRP A 130 2.02 -7.07 5.99
CA TRP A 130 2.83 -6.91 7.21
C TRP A 130 2.74 -5.50 7.76
N ILE A 131 2.73 -4.49 6.88
CA ILE A 131 2.53 -3.09 7.28
C ILE A 131 1.16 -2.95 7.98
N ALA A 132 0.11 -3.50 7.36
CA ALA A 132 -1.24 -3.42 7.89
C ALA A 132 -1.33 -4.09 9.27
N GLU A 133 -0.70 -5.24 9.45
CA GLU A 133 -0.69 -5.94 10.74
C GLU A 133 -0.01 -5.10 11.82
N ILE A 134 1.14 -4.49 11.49
CA ILE A 134 1.87 -3.65 12.45
C ILE A 134 1.00 -2.45 12.87
N ILE A 135 0.40 -1.77 11.91
CA ILE A 135 -0.45 -0.60 12.20
C ILE A 135 -1.72 -1.03 12.94
N GLY A 136 -2.31 -2.15 12.55
CA GLY A 136 -3.49 -2.67 13.22
C GLY A 136 -3.26 -2.99 14.69
N ASP A 137 -2.14 -3.63 14.99
CA ASP A 137 -1.77 -3.96 16.38
C ASP A 137 -1.41 -2.70 17.17
N ARG A 138 -0.67 -1.78 16.55
CA ARG A 138 -0.19 -0.57 17.19
C ARG A 138 -1.32 0.41 17.52
N ASP A 139 -2.28 0.56 16.61
CA ASP A 139 -3.30 1.61 16.69
C ASP A 139 -4.72 1.09 16.90
N SER A 140 -4.88 -0.21 17.09
CA SER A 140 -6.20 -0.84 17.25
C SER A 140 -7.14 -0.52 16.07
N VAL A 141 -6.60 -0.65 14.86
CA VAL A 141 -7.30 -0.32 13.62
C VAL A 141 -7.81 -1.59 12.95
N ARG A 142 -9.00 -1.52 12.37
CA ARG A 142 -9.57 -2.62 11.61
C ARG A 142 -9.01 -2.62 10.19
N ILE A 143 -8.52 -3.77 9.73
CA ILE A 143 -7.94 -3.90 8.39
C ILE A 143 -9.00 -4.40 7.41
N GLU A 144 -9.11 -3.75 6.26
CA GLU A 144 -9.99 -4.20 5.18
C GLU A 144 -9.22 -4.22 3.87
N ASN A 145 -9.08 -5.40 3.30
CA ASN A 145 -8.33 -5.59 2.05
C ASN A 145 -9.28 -5.44 0.86
N LEU A 146 -9.09 -4.36 0.09
CA LEU A 146 -9.92 -4.09 -1.07
C LEU A 146 -9.42 -4.85 -2.30
N ALA A 147 -10.33 -5.21 -3.19
CA ALA A 147 -10.00 -5.82 -4.46
C ALA A 147 -10.91 -5.22 -5.53
N ALA A 148 -10.32 -4.49 -6.46
CA ALA A 148 -11.07 -3.87 -7.55
C ALA A 148 -11.36 -4.90 -8.65
N PRO A 149 -12.46 -4.75 -9.40
CA PRO A 149 -12.75 -5.64 -10.52
C PRO A 149 -11.64 -5.59 -11.57
N GLN A 150 -11.28 -6.77 -12.09
CA GLN A 150 -10.22 -6.89 -13.09
C GLN A 150 -10.68 -6.50 -14.49
N VAL A 151 -11.96 -6.36 -14.68
CA VAL A 151 -12.55 -6.01 -15.98
C VAL A 151 -13.42 -4.77 -15.84
#